data_ffe3214b72bd154eb079f11d83a322b7
#
_entry.id   ffe3214b72bd154eb079f11d83a322b7
#
_cell.length_a   1.000
_cell.length_b   1.000
_cell.length_c   1.000
_cell.angle_alpha   90.00
_cell.angle_beta   90.00
_cell.angle_gamma   90.00
#
_symmetry.space_group_name_H-M   'P 1'
#
loop_
_entity.id
_entity.type
_entity.pdbx_description
1 polymer ?
#
loop_
_entity_poly.entity_id
_entity_poly.type
_entity_poly.pdbx_seq_one_letter_code
_entity_poly.pdbx_strand_id
1 'polypeptide(L)'
;MFQIGELAKRCGVSTDTLRFYEKNQLIAPAGRSESGYRLYDDKNQQQVLFILKSKSLGLSLDEIKELLEIKLEATEHSCAEVKSITTAKLELIDEKIHELTRIRSALEKINDACCGEVDDDASHCSILEALAGEEVHGGEKCCEDR
;
A
#
# COMPACT_ATOMS: atom_id res chain seq x y z
N MET A 1 13.72 -22.78 18.81
CA MET A 1 13.02 -21.66 19.46
C MET A 1 13.96 -20.49 19.64
N PHE A 2 13.54 -19.29 19.35
CA PHE A 2 14.37 -18.08 19.40
C PHE A 2 13.55 -16.88 19.92
N GLN A 3 14.23 -15.85 20.38
CA GLN A 3 13.58 -14.63 20.88
C GLN A 3 13.19 -13.70 19.71
N ILE A 4 12.37 -12.68 20.00
CA ILE A 4 11.85 -11.72 19.01
C ILE A 4 12.97 -11.02 18.20
N GLY A 5 14.11 -10.72 18.83
CA GLY A 5 15.25 -10.10 18.14
C GLY A 5 15.86 -10.99 17.07
N GLU A 6 15.91 -12.29 17.31
CA GLU A 6 16.40 -13.27 16.32
C GLU A 6 15.37 -13.45 15.18
N LEU A 7 14.07 -13.54 15.51
CA LEU A 7 13.01 -13.59 14.52
C LEU A 7 13.04 -12.35 13.60
N ALA A 8 13.24 -11.18 14.19
CA ALA A 8 13.35 -9.92 13.47
C ALA A 8 14.50 -9.93 12.44
N LYS A 9 15.68 -10.39 12.89
CA LYS A 9 16.85 -10.55 11.99
C LYS A 9 16.58 -11.52 10.85
N ARG A 10 15.99 -12.68 11.15
CA ARG A 10 15.69 -13.73 10.16
C ARG A 10 14.69 -13.26 9.10
N CYS A 11 13.74 -12.41 9.47
CA CYS A 11 12.71 -11.89 8.58
C CYS A 11 13.08 -10.53 7.96
N GLY A 12 14.18 -9.90 8.37
CA GLY A 12 14.59 -8.60 7.86
C GLY A 12 13.68 -7.45 8.27
N VAL A 13 13.07 -7.52 9.46
CA VAL A 13 12.16 -6.51 10.01
C VAL A 13 12.61 -6.05 11.39
N SER A 14 12.01 -4.97 11.89
CA SER A 14 12.23 -4.51 13.26
C SER A 14 11.42 -5.35 14.28
N THR A 15 11.88 -5.36 15.53
CA THR A 15 11.12 -5.97 16.64
C THR A 15 9.78 -5.27 16.87
N ASP A 16 9.70 -3.97 16.59
CA ASP A 16 8.45 -3.20 16.71
C ASP A 16 7.43 -3.63 15.67
N THR A 17 7.87 -3.96 14.45
CA THR A 17 7.01 -4.55 13.41
C THR A 17 6.42 -5.88 13.89
N LEU A 18 7.22 -6.75 14.51
CA LEU A 18 6.74 -8.02 15.04
C LEU A 18 5.76 -7.84 16.20
N ARG A 19 6.03 -6.88 17.09
CA ARG A 19 5.10 -6.52 18.17
C ARG A 19 3.78 -5.98 17.64
N PHE A 20 3.83 -5.21 16.55
CA PHE A 20 2.63 -4.74 15.86
C PHE A 20 1.83 -5.91 15.28
N TYR A 21 2.50 -6.91 14.68
CA TYR A 21 1.82 -8.11 14.18
C TYR A 21 1.21 -8.95 15.29
N GLU A 22 1.90 -9.10 16.44
CA GLU A 22 1.31 -9.74 17.63
C GLU A 22 0.06 -9.02 18.13
N LYS A 23 0.15 -7.70 18.28
CA LYS A 23 -0.97 -6.86 18.73
C LYS A 23 -2.20 -7.01 17.83
N ASN A 24 -1.99 -7.16 16.52
CA ASN A 24 -3.03 -7.38 15.54
C ASN A 24 -3.40 -8.86 15.35
N GLN A 25 -2.90 -9.75 16.19
CA GLN A 25 -3.20 -11.19 16.15
C GLN A 25 -2.81 -11.90 14.84
N LEU A 26 -1.82 -11.37 14.13
CA LEU A 26 -1.28 -11.98 12.91
C LEU A 26 -0.25 -13.07 13.22
N ILE A 27 0.45 -12.94 14.34
CA ILE A 27 1.37 -13.93 14.89
C ILE A 27 1.14 -14.08 16.39
N ALA A 28 1.47 -15.24 16.91
CA ALA A 28 1.49 -15.50 18.34
C ALA A 28 2.78 -16.25 18.70
N PRO A 29 3.41 -15.98 19.85
CA PRO A 29 4.59 -16.72 20.26
C PRO A 29 4.29 -18.22 20.40
N ALA A 30 5.21 -19.05 19.97
CA ALA A 30 5.11 -20.52 20.10
C ALA A 30 5.19 -21.00 21.55
N GLY A 31 5.79 -20.19 22.43
CA GLY A 31 5.91 -20.52 23.85
C GLY A 31 6.57 -19.39 24.65
N ARG A 32 6.90 -19.70 25.90
CA ARG A 32 7.67 -18.82 26.77
C ARG A 32 8.84 -19.59 27.40
N SER A 33 9.93 -18.87 27.65
CA SER A 33 11.05 -19.40 28.43
C SER A 33 10.67 -19.55 29.91
N GLU A 34 11.49 -20.25 30.68
CA GLU A 34 11.36 -20.33 32.14
C GLU A 34 11.35 -18.95 32.80
N SER A 35 12.08 -17.98 32.20
CA SER A 35 12.13 -16.59 32.66
C SER A 35 10.94 -15.74 32.16
N GLY A 36 9.97 -16.33 31.44
CA GLY A 36 8.77 -15.65 30.94
C GLY A 36 8.92 -14.91 29.60
N TYR A 37 10.09 -14.97 28.96
CA TYR A 37 10.30 -14.34 27.63
C TYR A 37 9.56 -15.10 26.54
N ARG A 38 8.96 -14.34 25.60
CA ARG A 38 8.31 -14.91 24.41
C ARG A 38 9.32 -15.63 23.52
N LEU A 39 8.95 -16.82 23.08
CA LEU A 39 9.74 -17.65 22.18
C LEU A 39 8.95 -17.92 20.90
N TYR A 40 9.68 -17.93 19.79
CA TYR A 40 9.16 -18.11 18.43
C TYR A 40 9.85 -19.30 17.78
N ASP A 41 9.20 -19.90 16.81
CA ASP A 41 9.71 -21.03 16.05
C ASP A 41 9.76 -20.76 14.53
N ASP A 42 10.14 -21.76 13.75
CA ASP A 42 10.22 -21.65 12.30
C ASP A 42 8.84 -21.43 11.66
N LYS A 43 7.75 -21.88 12.30
CA LYS A 43 6.39 -21.61 11.81
C LYS A 43 6.07 -20.11 11.94
N ASN A 44 6.46 -19.49 13.04
CA ASN A 44 6.34 -18.05 13.21
C ASN A 44 7.13 -17.30 12.14
N GLN A 45 8.35 -17.75 11.82
CA GLN A 45 9.13 -17.17 10.73
C GLN A 45 8.39 -17.26 9.40
N GLN A 46 7.83 -18.42 9.06
CA GLN A 46 7.04 -18.60 7.83
C GLN A 46 5.79 -17.71 7.80
N GLN A 47 5.10 -17.56 8.93
CA GLN A 47 3.96 -16.63 9.04
C GLN A 47 4.38 -15.18 8.77
N VAL A 48 5.47 -14.72 9.37
CA VAL A 48 5.99 -13.35 9.15
C VAL A 48 6.35 -13.15 7.68
N LEU A 49 7.05 -14.09 7.05
CA LEU A 49 7.40 -14.00 5.63
C LEU A 49 6.14 -13.97 4.73
N PHE A 50 5.12 -14.75 5.07
CA PHE A 50 3.83 -14.71 4.40
C PHE A 50 3.16 -13.34 4.52
N ILE A 51 3.15 -12.75 5.72
CA ILE A 51 2.60 -11.40 5.98
C ILE A 51 3.34 -10.36 5.15
N LEU A 52 4.66 -10.39 5.15
CA LEU A 52 5.49 -9.44 4.39
C LEU A 52 5.22 -9.53 2.88
N LYS A 53 5.14 -10.74 2.35
CA LYS A 53 4.80 -10.96 0.94
C LYS A 53 3.41 -10.44 0.61
N SER A 54 2.43 -10.76 1.44
CA SER A 54 1.04 -10.31 1.25
C SER A 54 0.93 -8.78 1.30
N LYS A 55 1.63 -8.13 2.23
CA LYS A 55 1.72 -6.66 2.29
C LYS A 55 2.34 -6.06 1.05
N SER A 56 3.38 -6.67 0.51
CA SER A 56 4.02 -6.20 -0.74
C SER A 56 3.09 -6.25 -1.95
N LEU A 57 2.06 -7.07 -1.91
CA LEU A 57 1.00 -7.17 -2.92
C LEU A 57 -0.19 -6.24 -2.65
N GLY A 58 -0.10 -5.38 -1.63
CA GLY A 58 -1.13 -4.40 -1.30
C GLY A 58 -2.33 -4.96 -0.55
N LEU A 59 -2.23 -6.16 0.03
CA LEU A 59 -3.28 -6.72 0.88
C LEU A 59 -3.35 -5.97 2.22
N SER A 60 -4.57 -5.75 2.70
CA SER A 60 -4.84 -5.16 4.02
C SER A 60 -4.54 -6.15 5.15
N LEU A 61 -4.40 -5.66 6.37
CA LEU A 61 -4.19 -6.53 7.54
C LEU A 61 -5.34 -7.52 7.74
N ASP A 62 -6.59 -7.10 7.50
CA ASP A 62 -7.76 -7.97 7.61
C ASP A 62 -7.76 -9.06 6.53
N GLU A 63 -7.42 -8.72 5.30
CA GLU A 63 -7.26 -9.69 4.20
C GLU A 63 -6.13 -10.68 4.49
N ILE A 64 -5.02 -10.22 5.04
CA ILE A 64 -3.88 -11.08 5.43
C ILE A 64 -4.29 -12.02 6.56
N LYS A 65 -5.04 -11.53 7.55
CA LYS A 65 -5.52 -12.33 8.67
C LYS A 65 -6.43 -13.44 8.18
N GLU A 66 -7.39 -13.13 7.33
CA GLU A 66 -8.30 -14.10 6.70
C GLU A 66 -7.52 -15.18 5.92
N LEU A 67 -6.52 -14.78 5.13
CA LEU A 67 -5.68 -15.73 4.39
C LEU A 67 -4.82 -16.62 5.30
N LEU A 68 -4.35 -16.09 6.43
CA LEU A 68 -3.63 -16.89 7.43
C LEU A 68 -4.53 -17.92 8.11
N GLU A 69 -5.76 -17.54 8.45
CA GLU A 69 -6.77 -18.44 9.01
C GLU A 69 -7.09 -19.58 8.02
N ILE A 70 -7.35 -19.25 6.76
CA ILE A 70 -7.55 -20.23 5.69
C ILE A 70 -6.33 -21.16 5.54
N LYS A 71 -5.11 -20.61 5.62
CA LYS A 71 -3.88 -21.40 5.52
C LYS A 71 -3.72 -22.40 6.66
N LEU A 72 -4.15 -22.06 7.87
CA LEU A 72 -4.11 -22.95 9.04
C LEU A 72 -5.11 -24.10 8.93
N GLU A 73 -6.28 -23.85 8.32
CA GLU A 73 -7.39 -24.79 8.14
C GLU A 73 -7.59 -25.14 6.67
N ALA A 74 -6.50 -25.28 5.90
CA ALA A 74 -6.53 -25.39 4.45
C ALA A 74 -7.39 -26.55 3.90
N THR A 75 -7.59 -27.59 4.68
CA THR A 75 -8.45 -28.73 4.30
C THR A 75 -9.94 -28.42 4.39
N GLU A 76 -10.32 -27.39 5.12
CA GLU A 76 -11.72 -26.96 5.30
C GLU A 76 -12.14 -25.85 4.34
N HIS A 77 -11.19 -25.30 3.59
CA HIS A 77 -11.39 -24.18 2.66
C HIS A 77 -11.12 -24.58 1.21
N SER A 78 -11.74 -23.90 0.28
CA SER A 78 -11.53 -24.12 -1.16
C SER A 78 -10.56 -23.09 -1.77
N CYS A 79 -9.93 -23.48 -2.88
CA CYS A 79 -9.16 -22.51 -3.69
C CYS A 79 -10.04 -21.36 -4.20
N ALA A 80 -11.32 -21.58 -4.38
CA ALA A 80 -12.27 -20.55 -4.81
C ALA A 80 -12.42 -19.43 -3.76
N GLU A 81 -12.43 -19.77 -2.47
CA GLU A 81 -12.45 -18.79 -1.38
C GLU A 81 -11.19 -17.92 -1.39
N VAL A 82 -10.01 -18.53 -1.50
CA VAL A 82 -8.73 -17.81 -1.60
C VAL A 82 -8.71 -16.91 -2.83
N LYS A 83 -9.15 -17.43 -3.98
CA LYS A 83 -9.20 -16.69 -5.23
C LYS A 83 -10.16 -15.50 -5.15
N SER A 84 -11.28 -15.61 -4.43
CA SER A 84 -12.24 -14.51 -4.27
C SER A 84 -11.63 -13.31 -3.58
N ILE A 85 -10.75 -13.51 -2.58
CA ILE A 85 -10.03 -12.44 -1.88
C ILE A 85 -9.11 -11.68 -2.84
N THR A 86 -8.32 -12.41 -3.63
CA THR A 86 -7.41 -11.78 -4.60
C THR A 86 -8.16 -11.13 -5.75
N THR A 87 -9.27 -11.70 -6.20
CA THR A 87 -10.13 -11.11 -7.24
C THR A 87 -10.72 -9.78 -6.78
N ALA A 88 -11.29 -9.73 -5.58
CA ALA A 88 -11.81 -8.49 -5.00
C ALA A 88 -10.71 -7.42 -4.88
N LYS A 89 -9.48 -7.82 -4.53
CA LYS A 89 -8.34 -6.90 -4.47
C LYS A 89 -7.96 -6.36 -5.85
N LEU A 90 -7.95 -7.21 -6.87
CA LEU A 90 -7.69 -6.78 -8.26
C LEU A 90 -8.72 -5.77 -8.75
N GLU A 91 -9.99 -5.97 -8.45
CA GLU A 91 -11.06 -5.02 -8.81
C GLU A 91 -10.83 -3.65 -8.18
N LEU A 92 -10.48 -3.60 -6.89
CA LEU A 92 -10.14 -2.34 -6.20
C LEU A 92 -8.92 -1.64 -6.82
N ILE A 93 -7.91 -2.41 -7.23
CA ILE A 93 -6.71 -1.87 -7.89
C ILE A 93 -7.08 -1.31 -9.26
N ASP A 94 -7.91 -2.00 -10.04
CA ASP A 94 -8.36 -1.53 -11.35
C ASP A 94 -9.16 -0.24 -11.24
N GLU A 95 -10.06 -0.12 -10.26
CA GLU A 95 -10.77 1.13 -9.94
C GLU A 95 -9.79 2.27 -9.63
N LYS A 96 -8.76 1.99 -8.82
CA LYS A 96 -7.74 2.97 -8.44
C LYS A 96 -6.89 3.42 -9.64
N ILE A 97 -6.52 2.50 -10.51
CA ILE A 97 -5.82 2.80 -11.77
C ILE A 97 -6.68 3.71 -12.64
N HIS A 98 -7.97 3.43 -12.73
CA HIS A 98 -8.92 4.23 -13.50
C HIS A 98 -9.06 5.66 -12.95
N GLU A 99 -9.18 5.79 -11.63
CA GLU A 99 -9.21 7.08 -10.94
C GLU A 99 -7.93 7.88 -11.18
N LEU A 100 -6.77 7.26 -10.98
CA LEU A 100 -5.46 7.91 -11.20
C LEU A 100 -5.26 8.31 -12.67
N THR A 101 -5.72 7.51 -13.62
CA THR A 101 -5.67 7.82 -15.04
C THR A 101 -6.48 9.07 -15.38
N ARG A 102 -7.67 9.22 -14.79
CA ARG A 102 -8.49 10.44 -14.94
C ARG A 102 -7.80 11.67 -14.35
N ILE A 103 -7.26 11.54 -13.15
CA ILE A 103 -6.51 12.63 -12.49
C ILE A 103 -5.30 13.03 -13.31
N ARG A 104 -4.55 12.07 -13.80
CA ARG A 104 -3.39 12.31 -14.68
C ARG A 104 -3.80 13.08 -15.92
N SER A 105 -4.84 12.65 -16.62
CA SER A 105 -5.32 13.33 -17.83
C SER A 105 -5.75 14.78 -17.56
N ALA A 106 -6.40 15.02 -16.43
CA ALA A 106 -6.80 16.37 -16.02
C ALA A 106 -5.57 17.25 -15.73
N LEU A 107 -4.58 16.72 -15.02
CA LEU A 107 -3.33 17.42 -14.74
C LEU A 107 -2.50 17.69 -16.01
N GLU A 108 -2.44 16.74 -16.94
CA GLU A 108 -1.75 16.92 -18.24
C GLU A 108 -2.35 18.10 -19.00
N LYS A 109 -3.68 18.19 -19.08
CA LYS A 109 -4.35 19.32 -19.77
C LYS A 109 -3.99 20.68 -19.14
N ILE A 110 -4.00 20.76 -17.81
CA ILE A 110 -3.64 21.97 -17.08
C ILE A 110 -2.16 22.30 -17.29
N ASN A 111 -1.30 21.29 -17.18
CA ASN A 111 0.14 21.43 -17.32
C ASN A 111 0.54 21.90 -18.73
N ASP A 112 -0.07 21.33 -19.77
CA ASP A 112 0.23 21.63 -21.16
C ASP A 112 -0.27 23.03 -21.58
N ALA A 113 -1.21 23.62 -20.84
CA ALA A 113 -1.68 24.97 -21.05
C ALA A 113 -0.66 26.06 -20.62
N CYS A 114 0.36 25.69 -19.83
CA CYS A 114 1.40 26.60 -19.38
C CYS A 114 2.68 26.45 -20.22
N CYS A 115 3.31 27.57 -20.59
CA CYS A 115 4.58 27.56 -21.33
C CYS A 115 5.79 27.18 -20.47
N GLY A 116 5.72 27.35 -19.14
CA GLY A 116 6.80 27.04 -18.21
C GLY A 116 8.01 27.97 -18.29
N GLU A 117 7.86 29.18 -18.84
CA GLU A 117 8.97 30.14 -18.96
C GLU A 117 9.46 30.62 -17.59
N VAL A 118 10.76 30.52 -17.36
CA VAL A 118 11.39 30.82 -16.05
C VAL A 118 11.45 32.32 -15.77
N ASP A 119 11.47 33.15 -16.79
CA ASP A 119 11.56 34.61 -16.69
C ASP A 119 10.20 35.28 -16.49
N ASP A 120 9.11 34.54 -16.66
CA ASP A 120 7.76 35.03 -16.43
C ASP A 120 7.31 34.78 -14.98
N ASP A 121 6.64 35.77 -14.38
CA ASP A 121 6.02 35.56 -13.10
C ASP A 121 4.69 34.77 -13.22
N ALA A 122 4.18 34.24 -12.11
CA ALA A 122 2.99 33.41 -12.09
C ALA A 122 1.68 34.18 -12.04
N SER A 123 1.67 35.51 -12.24
CA SER A 123 0.44 36.33 -12.12
C SER A 123 -0.63 35.98 -13.16
N HIS A 124 -0.24 35.46 -14.31
CA HIS A 124 -1.11 35.01 -15.40
C HIS A 124 -0.89 33.51 -15.71
N CYS A 125 -0.52 32.72 -14.72
CA CYS A 125 -0.29 31.28 -14.89
C CYS A 125 -1.61 30.54 -15.11
N SER A 126 -1.77 29.91 -16.27
CA SER A 126 -2.98 29.15 -16.61
C SER A 126 -3.22 27.95 -15.69
N ILE A 127 -2.18 27.39 -15.08
CA ILE A 127 -2.32 26.31 -14.09
C ILE A 127 -3.00 26.86 -12.82
N LEU A 128 -2.53 28.00 -12.31
CA LEU A 128 -3.12 28.63 -11.11
C LEU A 128 -4.56 29.10 -11.35
N GLU A 129 -4.84 29.66 -12.53
CA GLU A 129 -6.19 30.06 -12.92
C GLU A 129 -7.13 28.85 -12.98
N ALA A 130 -6.71 27.73 -13.58
CA ALA A 130 -7.49 26.51 -13.62
C ALA A 130 -7.77 25.93 -12.24
N LEU A 131 -6.78 25.93 -11.34
CA LEU A 131 -6.94 25.46 -9.97
C LEU A 131 -7.81 26.40 -9.11
N ALA A 132 -7.88 27.70 -9.45
CA ALA A 132 -8.77 28.67 -8.81
C ALA A 132 -10.24 28.55 -9.27
N GLY A 133 -10.54 27.67 -10.25
CA GLY A 133 -11.87 27.50 -10.84
C GLY A 133 -12.25 28.58 -11.83
N GLU A 134 -11.29 29.39 -12.32
CA GLU A 134 -11.47 30.34 -13.39
C GLU A 134 -11.50 29.63 -14.74
N GLU A 135 -12.30 30.13 -15.69
CA GLU A 135 -12.28 29.60 -17.04
C GLU A 135 -10.94 29.89 -17.68
N VAL A 136 -10.16 28.85 -17.95
CA VAL A 136 -8.94 28.96 -18.74
C VAL A 136 -9.37 29.30 -20.17
N HIS A 137 -9.08 30.51 -20.62
CA HIS A 137 -9.34 30.91 -22.01
C HIS A 137 -8.54 30.00 -22.93
N GLY A 138 -9.27 29.09 -23.58
CA GLY A 138 -8.70 28.03 -24.37
C GLY A 138 -7.84 28.56 -25.51
N GLY A 139 -6.59 28.13 -25.56
CA GLY A 139 -5.75 28.16 -26.73
C GLY A 139 -4.69 29.25 -26.83
N GLU A 140 -4.68 30.26 -25.96
CA GLU A 140 -3.57 31.21 -25.88
C GLU A 140 -2.58 30.77 -24.80
N LYS A 141 -1.34 30.60 -25.19
CA LYS A 141 -0.26 30.29 -24.22
C LYS A 141 -0.13 31.45 -23.26
N CYS A 142 -0.06 31.14 -21.97
CA CYS A 142 -0.01 32.14 -20.88
C CYS A 142 1.14 33.16 -21.01
N CYS A 143 2.09 32.92 -21.88
CA CYS A 143 3.29 33.75 -22.11
C CYS A 143 3.28 34.48 -23.47
N GLU A 144 2.20 34.43 -24.26
CA GLU A 144 2.14 35.08 -25.58
C GLU A 144 1.69 36.56 -25.59
N ASP A 145 1.18 37.06 -24.46
CA ASP A 145 0.71 38.44 -24.32
C ASP A 145 1.77 39.39 -23.73
N ARG A 146 2.88 39.51 -24.46
CA ARG A 146 3.88 40.56 -24.19
C ARG A 146 4.28 41.30 -25.44
#